data_a4b4dd84c8f7be9956254b4989d6d904
#
_entry.id   a4b4dd84c8f7be9956254b4989d6d904
#
_cell.length_a   1.000
_cell.length_b   1.000
_cell.length_c   1.000
_cell.angle_alpha   90.00
_cell.angle_beta   90.00
_cell.angle_gamma   90.00
#
_symmetry.space_group_name_H-M   'P 1'
#
loop_
_entity.id
_entity.type
_entity.pdbx_description
1 polymer ?
#
loop_
_entity_poly.entity_id
_entity_poly.type
_entity_poly.pdbx_seq_one_letter_code
_entity_poly.pdbx_strand_id
1 'polypeptide(L)'
;MMFEVFYNFCGLNQEIFLFLNKITNIGFIPYFFKIISFCFNIANFALIYILYCIYFYIQLKKIKNDNERQNKFWHNYNKLVDIGIIYGVFGLIFTALKFSVNFPRPYCSLPADSFMTIINTANERCFSSFPSSHAALSVLVTYFIWDYIKLPLKILMICVIILVSLSRISLAMHYPSDITYGIAIAFITILIGNLIYRIFANNIIRKVGVFILSSLRGKLRSN
;
A
#
# COMPACT_ATOMS: atom_id res chain seq x y z
N MET A 1 4.89 26.14 -16.31
CA MET A 1 4.56 26.83 -15.04
C MET A 1 3.91 25.91 -14.00
N MET A 2 2.76 25.26 -14.24
CA MET A 2 2.15 24.35 -13.23
C MET A 2 3.04 23.15 -12.86
N PHE A 3 3.69 22.48 -13.81
CA PHE A 3 4.62 21.39 -13.54
C PHE A 3 5.78 21.82 -12.63
N GLU A 4 6.39 22.98 -12.90
CA GLU A 4 7.49 23.52 -12.10
C GLU A 4 7.09 23.82 -10.66
N VAL A 5 5.89 24.35 -10.45
CA VAL A 5 5.41 24.69 -9.10
C VAL A 5 4.97 23.45 -8.33
N PHE A 6 4.10 22.63 -8.92
CA PHE A 6 3.44 21.55 -8.19
C PHE A 6 4.24 20.25 -8.15
N TYR A 7 4.95 19.89 -9.21
CA TYR A 7 5.72 18.65 -9.21
C TYR A 7 7.19 18.90 -8.89
N ASN A 8 7.81 19.91 -9.52
CA ASN A 8 9.23 20.18 -9.31
C ASN A 8 9.54 21.02 -8.07
N PHE A 9 8.51 21.48 -7.34
CA PHE A 9 8.64 22.32 -6.15
C PHE A 9 9.56 23.55 -6.41
N CYS A 10 9.36 24.20 -7.56
CA CYS A 10 10.21 25.32 -7.99
C CYS A 10 11.70 24.97 -8.11
N GLY A 11 12.05 23.75 -8.52
CA GLY A 11 13.44 23.26 -8.65
C GLY A 11 13.97 22.48 -7.43
N LEU A 12 13.33 22.58 -6.28
CA LEU A 12 13.79 21.92 -5.05
C LEU A 12 13.66 20.40 -5.07
N ASN A 13 12.80 19.83 -5.92
CA ASN A 13 12.54 18.39 -5.94
C ASN A 13 13.82 17.57 -6.20
N GLN A 14 14.63 18.00 -7.15
CA GLN A 14 15.91 17.35 -7.46
C GLN A 14 16.96 17.61 -6.37
N GLU A 15 17.05 18.82 -5.84
CA GLU A 15 18.02 19.16 -4.77
C GLU A 15 17.75 18.35 -3.49
N ILE A 16 16.48 18.28 -3.07
CA ILE A 16 16.06 17.46 -1.92
C ILE A 16 16.37 15.98 -2.18
N PHE A 17 16.09 15.49 -3.41
CA PHE A 17 16.41 14.12 -3.78
C PHE A 17 17.92 13.84 -3.62
N LEU A 18 18.79 14.66 -4.21
CA LEU A 18 20.25 14.46 -4.17
C LEU A 18 20.77 14.52 -2.73
N PHE A 19 20.30 15.48 -1.93
CA PHE A 19 20.67 15.59 -0.53
C PHE A 19 20.28 14.35 0.28
N LEU A 20 19.00 13.93 0.19
CA LEU A 20 18.49 12.77 0.93
C LEU A 20 19.13 11.46 0.42
N ASN A 21 19.33 11.32 -0.89
CA ASN A 21 20.01 10.16 -1.47
C ASN A 21 21.43 10.02 -0.93
N LYS A 22 22.19 11.12 -0.86
CA LYS A 22 23.56 11.13 -0.34
C LYS A 22 23.61 10.69 1.13
N ILE A 23 22.77 11.25 2.00
CA ILE A 23 22.80 10.93 3.44
C ILE A 23 22.26 9.54 3.77
N THR A 24 21.41 8.98 2.91
CA THR A 24 20.81 7.66 3.10
C THR A 24 21.63 6.52 2.46
N ASN A 25 22.68 6.83 1.69
CA ASN A 25 23.55 5.83 1.06
C ASN A 25 24.93 5.71 1.74
N ILE A 26 24.92 5.65 3.09
CA ILE A 26 26.14 5.51 3.91
C ILE A 26 26.15 4.11 4.52
N GLY A 27 27.26 3.38 4.37
CA GLY A 27 27.49 2.08 5.00
C GLY A 27 26.44 1.03 4.65
N PHE A 28 25.80 0.46 5.68
CA PHE A 28 24.77 -0.60 5.51
C PHE A 28 23.35 -0.05 5.30
N ILE A 29 23.10 1.24 5.43
CA ILE A 29 21.78 1.87 5.39
C ILE A 29 21.01 1.53 4.10
N PRO A 30 21.60 1.59 2.89
CA PRO A 30 20.85 1.25 1.67
C PRO A 30 20.40 -0.22 1.62
N TYR A 31 21.14 -1.16 2.22
CA TYR A 31 20.71 -2.56 2.32
C TYR A 31 19.51 -2.72 3.24
N PHE A 32 19.49 -2.02 4.37
CA PHE A 32 18.34 -1.95 5.26
C PHE A 32 17.11 -1.36 4.55
N PHE A 33 17.28 -0.28 3.79
CA PHE A 33 16.21 0.32 3.00
C PHE A 33 15.71 -0.60 1.87
N LYS A 34 16.58 -1.42 1.29
CA LYS A 34 16.16 -2.43 0.32
C LYS A 34 15.22 -3.47 0.94
N ILE A 35 15.49 -3.92 2.17
CA ILE A 35 14.61 -4.83 2.90
C ILE A 35 13.27 -4.17 3.22
N ILE A 36 13.28 -2.93 3.75
CA ILE A 36 12.04 -2.18 4.02
C ILE A 36 11.21 -2.01 2.75
N SER A 37 11.84 -1.59 1.65
CA SER A 37 11.15 -1.44 0.37
C SER A 37 10.54 -2.75 -0.11
N PHE A 38 11.22 -3.88 0.05
CA PHE A 38 10.70 -5.19 -0.31
C PHE A 38 9.44 -5.55 0.50
N CYS A 39 9.43 -5.29 1.81
CA CYS A 39 8.27 -5.58 2.66
C CYS A 39 7.00 -4.82 2.21
N PHE A 40 7.14 -3.60 1.68
CA PHE A 40 6.02 -2.77 1.24
C PHE A 40 5.78 -2.85 -0.28
N ASN A 41 6.11 -3.98 -0.90
CA ASN A 41 5.73 -4.25 -2.28
C ASN A 41 4.24 -4.63 -2.38
N ILE A 42 3.57 -4.17 -3.45
CA ILE A 42 2.14 -4.45 -3.70
C ILE A 42 1.85 -5.96 -3.74
N ALA A 43 2.72 -6.75 -4.37
CA ALA A 43 2.56 -8.21 -4.46
C ALA A 43 2.61 -8.88 -3.08
N ASN A 44 3.49 -8.44 -2.18
CA ASN A 44 3.59 -8.97 -0.83
C ASN A 44 2.32 -8.68 -0.02
N PHE A 45 1.74 -7.48 -0.17
CA PHE A 45 0.48 -7.16 0.49
C PHE A 45 -0.68 -8.02 -0.05
N ALA A 46 -0.77 -8.21 -1.37
CA ALA A 46 -1.78 -9.08 -1.97
C ALA A 46 -1.65 -10.53 -1.46
N LEU A 47 -0.43 -11.04 -1.36
CA LEU A 47 -0.16 -12.38 -0.80
C LEU A 47 -0.61 -12.48 0.66
N ILE A 48 -0.25 -11.51 1.51
CA ILE A 48 -0.66 -11.46 2.92
C ILE A 48 -2.18 -11.41 3.03
N TYR A 49 -2.85 -10.62 2.21
CA TYR A 49 -4.31 -10.53 2.20
C TYR A 49 -4.97 -11.87 1.84
N ILE A 50 -4.49 -12.55 0.80
CA ILE A 50 -4.97 -13.88 0.40
C ILE A 50 -4.75 -14.90 1.51
N LEU A 51 -3.55 -14.95 2.10
CA LEU A 51 -3.21 -15.86 3.20
C LEU A 51 -4.12 -15.60 4.43
N TYR A 52 -4.43 -14.33 4.72
CA TYR A 52 -5.36 -14.00 5.79
C TYR A 52 -6.80 -14.44 5.49
N CYS A 53 -7.26 -14.33 4.24
CA CYS A 53 -8.56 -14.87 3.83
C CYS A 53 -8.62 -16.39 4.00
N ILE A 54 -7.57 -17.11 3.62
CA ILE A 54 -7.47 -18.58 3.78
C ILE A 54 -7.44 -18.94 5.26
N TYR A 55 -6.61 -18.27 6.06
CA TYR A 55 -6.55 -18.47 7.52
C TYR A 55 -7.92 -18.26 8.17
N PHE A 56 -8.61 -17.18 7.83
CA PHE A 56 -9.94 -16.88 8.32
C PHE A 56 -10.95 -17.98 7.96
N TYR A 57 -10.95 -18.45 6.72
CA TYR A 57 -11.80 -19.57 6.28
C TYR A 57 -11.55 -20.83 7.09
N ILE A 58 -10.29 -21.19 7.34
CA ILE A 58 -9.92 -22.36 8.17
C ILE A 58 -10.41 -22.20 9.60
N GLN A 59 -10.27 -20.98 10.19
CA GLN A 59 -10.75 -20.71 11.55
C GLN A 59 -12.27 -20.87 11.67
N LEU A 60 -13.03 -20.41 10.67
CA LEU A 60 -14.49 -20.55 10.66
C LEU A 60 -14.92 -22.01 10.63
N LYS A 61 -14.19 -22.88 9.94
CA LYS A 61 -14.50 -24.33 9.90
C LYS A 61 -14.31 -25.03 11.26
N LYS A 62 -13.41 -24.54 12.11
CA LYS A 62 -13.13 -25.11 13.44
C LYS A 62 -14.21 -24.80 14.49
N ILE A 63 -15.04 -23.77 14.25
CA ILE A 63 -16.06 -23.34 15.20
C ILE A 63 -17.29 -24.24 15.06
N LYS A 64 -17.63 -24.99 16.11
CA LYS A 64 -18.81 -25.89 16.15
C LYS A 64 -20.12 -25.12 16.41
N ASN A 65 -20.08 -24.09 17.25
CA ASN A 65 -21.25 -23.28 17.58
C ASN A 65 -21.64 -22.36 16.43
N ASP A 66 -22.85 -22.50 15.91
CA ASP A 66 -23.34 -21.74 14.75
C ASP A 66 -23.45 -20.24 15.04
N ASN A 67 -23.87 -19.84 16.25
CA ASN A 67 -23.98 -18.43 16.61
C ASN A 67 -22.62 -17.76 16.73
N GLU A 68 -21.67 -18.44 17.36
CA GLU A 68 -20.28 -17.95 17.45
C GLU A 68 -19.64 -17.83 16.06
N ARG A 69 -19.84 -18.85 15.20
CA ARG A 69 -19.36 -18.84 13.82
C ARG A 69 -19.95 -17.67 13.03
N GLN A 70 -21.24 -17.40 13.17
CA GLN A 70 -21.91 -16.30 12.49
C GLN A 70 -21.38 -14.94 12.94
N ASN A 71 -21.21 -14.74 14.24
CA ASN A 71 -20.67 -13.51 14.80
C ASN A 71 -19.23 -13.25 14.33
N LYS A 72 -18.38 -14.27 14.40
CA LYS A 72 -16.99 -14.20 13.93
C LYS A 72 -16.92 -14.00 12.41
N PHE A 73 -17.82 -14.60 11.64
CA PHE A 73 -17.91 -14.40 10.20
C PHE A 73 -18.19 -12.93 9.88
N TRP A 74 -19.25 -12.34 10.42
CA TRP A 74 -19.62 -10.97 10.08
C TRP A 74 -18.58 -9.95 10.50
N HIS A 75 -17.97 -10.13 11.69
CA HIS A 75 -16.92 -9.25 12.16
C HIS A 75 -15.72 -9.19 11.18
N ASN A 76 -15.22 -10.34 10.75
CA ASN A 76 -14.05 -10.39 9.86
C ASN A 76 -14.41 -10.19 8.39
N TYR A 77 -15.57 -10.66 7.94
CA TYR A 77 -16.02 -10.48 6.56
C TYR A 77 -16.11 -9.01 6.18
N ASN A 78 -16.79 -8.21 6.99
CA ASN A 78 -16.93 -6.78 6.74
C ASN A 78 -15.56 -6.08 6.64
N LYS A 79 -14.64 -6.41 7.56
CA LYS A 79 -13.29 -5.87 7.54
C LYS A 79 -12.50 -6.30 6.30
N LEU A 80 -12.57 -7.58 5.93
CA LEU A 80 -11.89 -8.08 4.74
C LEU A 80 -12.42 -7.41 3.46
N VAL A 81 -13.74 -7.27 3.36
CA VAL A 81 -14.34 -6.61 2.18
C VAL A 81 -13.93 -5.14 2.11
N ASP A 82 -13.92 -4.42 3.23
CA ASP A 82 -13.49 -3.02 3.30
C ASP A 82 -12.03 -2.87 2.85
N ILE A 83 -11.12 -3.68 3.40
CA ILE A 83 -9.71 -3.72 2.99
C ILE A 83 -9.60 -4.04 1.48
N GLY A 84 -10.35 -5.03 1.01
CA GLY A 84 -10.33 -5.46 -0.40
C GLY A 84 -10.80 -4.35 -1.35
N ILE A 85 -11.86 -3.61 -0.98
CA ILE A 85 -12.36 -2.47 -1.77
C ILE A 85 -11.33 -1.35 -1.82
N ILE A 86 -10.78 -0.94 -0.67
CA ILE A 86 -9.77 0.13 -0.61
C ILE A 86 -8.53 -0.27 -1.42
N TYR A 87 -8.07 -1.51 -1.28
CA TYR A 87 -6.93 -2.02 -2.04
C TYR A 87 -7.21 -2.11 -3.55
N GLY A 88 -8.42 -2.50 -3.94
CA GLY A 88 -8.86 -2.49 -5.33
C GLY A 88 -8.88 -1.09 -5.94
N VAL A 89 -9.45 -0.12 -5.22
CA VAL A 89 -9.45 1.31 -5.61
C VAL A 89 -8.02 1.84 -5.73
N PHE A 90 -7.16 1.49 -4.77
CA PHE A 90 -5.73 1.80 -4.82
C PHE A 90 -5.07 1.26 -6.09
N GLY A 91 -5.28 -0.01 -6.41
CA GLY A 91 -4.73 -0.64 -7.61
C GLY A 91 -5.19 0.07 -8.90
N LEU A 92 -6.47 0.41 -9.00
CA LEU A 92 -7.03 1.11 -10.15
C LEU A 92 -6.46 2.53 -10.31
N ILE A 93 -6.46 3.34 -9.24
CA ILE A 93 -5.98 4.73 -9.28
C ILE A 93 -4.48 4.75 -9.60
N PHE A 94 -3.66 3.96 -8.91
CA PHE A 94 -2.21 3.96 -9.11
C PHE A 94 -1.82 3.40 -10.48
N THR A 95 -2.52 2.39 -10.98
CA THR A 95 -2.30 1.89 -12.34
C THR A 95 -2.65 2.95 -13.37
N ALA A 96 -3.82 3.59 -13.27
CA ALA A 96 -4.24 4.65 -14.18
C ALA A 96 -3.23 5.80 -14.19
N LEU A 97 -2.80 6.29 -13.02
CA LEU A 97 -1.83 7.39 -12.92
C LEU A 97 -0.46 7.00 -13.49
N LYS A 98 0.03 5.79 -13.23
CA LYS A 98 1.32 5.32 -13.77
C LYS A 98 1.35 5.21 -15.30
N PHE A 99 0.22 4.89 -15.91
CA PHE A 99 0.10 4.86 -17.37
C PHE A 99 -0.16 6.22 -17.99
N SER A 100 -0.83 7.14 -17.28
CA SER A 100 -1.18 8.47 -17.79
C SER A 100 -0.05 9.48 -17.57
N VAL A 101 0.67 9.40 -16.43
CA VAL A 101 1.71 10.35 -16.02
C VAL A 101 3.08 9.68 -16.15
N ASN A 102 3.62 9.68 -17.31
CA ASN A 102 4.80 8.91 -17.69
C ASN A 102 6.12 9.58 -17.27
N PHE A 103 6.27 9.95 -15.99
CA PHE A 103 7.47 10.63 -15.49
C PHE A 103 8.66 9.68 -15.31
N PRO A 104 9.88 10.11 -15.71
CA PRO A 104 11.07 9.31 -15.53
C PRO A 104 11.49 9.24 -14.07
N ARG A 105 12.09 8.12 -13.69
CA ARG A 105 12.69 7.93 -12.36
C ARG A 105 14.03 8.64 -12.25
N PRO A 106 14.48 8.99 -11.02
CA PRO A 106 15.76 9.65 -10.80
C PRO A 106 16.93 8.97 -11.52
N TYR A 107 17.05 7.65 -11.45
CA TYR A 107 18.14 6.90 -12.07
C TYR A 107 18.13 6.92 -13.61
N CYS A 108 17.04 7.35 -14.25
CA CYS A 108 16.95 7.50 -15.70
C CYS A 108 17.04 8.94 -16.19
N SER A 109 16.79 9.90 -15.31
CA SER A 109 16.74 11.33 -15.66
C SER A 109 17.96 12.12 -15.20
N LEU A 110 18.74 11.56 -14.25
CA LEU A 110 19.92 12.20 -13.72
C LEU A 110 21.21 11.51 -14.21
N PRO A 111 22.35 12.23 -14.28
CA PRO A 111 23.64 11.65 -14.56
C PRO A 111 23.99 10.55 -13.52
N ALA A 112 24.56 9.43 -13.96
CA ALA A 112 24.83 8.26 -13.12
C ALA A 112 25.82 8.55 -11.96
N ASP A 113 26.66 9.54 -12.10
CA ASP A 113 27.63 10.01 -11.10
C ASP A 113 27.03 10.97 -10.06
N SER A 114 25.83 11.46 -10.28
CA SER A 114 25.18 12.45 -9.40
C SER A 114 24.44 11.84 -8.22
N PHE A 115 24.14 10.53 -8.22
CA PHE A 115 23.40 9.83 -7.18
C PHE A 115 24.01 8.45 -6.89
N MET A 116 23.57 7.84 -5.77
CA MET A 116 23.97 6.50 -5.37
C MET A 116 22.78 5.55 -5.38
N THR A 117 23.00 4.28 -5.76
CA THR A 117 22.01 3.22 -5.63
C THR A 117 22.69 1.85 -5.56
N ILE A 118 22.08 0.91 -4.81
CA ILE A 118 22.52 -0.49 -4.74
C ILE A 118 21.66 -1.43 -5.59
N ILE A 119 20.68 -0.87 -6.30
CA ILE A 119 19.80 -1.64 -7.18
C ILE A 119 20.43 -1.73 -8.57
N ASN A 120 20.35 -2.93 -9.16
CA ASN A 120 20.62 -3.07 -10.59
C ASN A 120 19.45 -2.46 -11.37
N THR A 121 19.64 -1.27 -11.90
CA THR A 121 18.61 -0.50 -12.60
C THR A 121 18.32 -1.00 -14.01
N ALA A 122 19.17 -1.90 -14.56
CA ALA A 122 19.01 -2.41 -15.94
C ALA A 122 17.69 -3.15 -16.17
N ASN A 123 17.12 -3.77 -15.12
CA ASN A 123 15.84 -4.50 -15.19
C ASN A 123 14.64 -3.68 -14.71
N GLU A 124 14.86 -2.43 -14.30
CA GLU A 124 13.79 -1.58 -13.78
C GLU A 124 13.21 -0.67 -14.86
N ARG A 125 11.93 -0.34 -14.75
CA ARG A 125 11.28 0.57 -15.70
C ARG A 125 11.71 2.01 -15.46
N CYS A 126 12.26 2.66 -16.47
CA CYS A 126 12.63 4.08 -16.42
C CYS A 126 11.46 5.02 -16.17
N PHE A 127 10.33 4.72 -16.75
CA PHE A 127 9.10 5.51 -16.63
C PHE A 127 8.17 4.92 -15.57
N SER A 128 7.15 5.67 -15.16
CA SER A 128 6.24 5.34 -14.07
C SER A 128 6.81 5.67 -12.67
N SER A 129 7.56 6.76 -12.55
CA SER A 129 7.97 7.27 -11.25
C SER A 129 6.76 7.71 -10.41
N PHE A 130 5.88 8.49 -11.00
CA PHE A 130 4.73 9.08 -10.33
C PHE A 130 3.49 8.17 -10.37
N PRO A 131 2.74 8.09 -9.27
CA PRO A 131 3.11 8.37 -7.88
C PRO A 131 3.78 7.15 -7.21
N SER A 132 4.43 7.35 -6.03
CA SER A 132 5.06 6.26 -5.29
C SER A 132 4.05 5.32 -4.63
N SER A 133 3.89 4.12 -5.19
CA SER A 133 2.99 3.10 -4.65
C SER A 133 3.46 2.48 -3.33
N HIS A 134 4.77 2.43 -3.05
CA HIS A 134 5.30 1.93 -1.79
C HIS A 134 4.97 2.87 -0.62
N ALA A 135 5.17 4.18 -0.81
CA ALA A 135 4.79 5.18 0.19
C ALA A 135 3.28 5.16 0.45
N ALA A 136 2.48 5.09 -0.61
CA ALA A 136 1.03 4.98 -0.50
C ALA A 136 0.59 3.71 0.25
N LEU A 137 1.18 2.55 -0.08
CA LEU A 137 0.86 1.28 0.57
C LEU A 137 1.18 1.30 2.06
N SER A 138 2.28 1.95 2.47
CA SER A 138 2.60 2.09 3.90
C SER A 138 1.53 2.89 4.67
N VAL A 139 0.93 3.89 4.04
CA VAL A 139 -0.23 4.63 4.59
C VAL A 139 -1.46 3.72 4.70
N LEU A 140 -1.78 2.94 3.65
CA LEU A 140 -2.91 2.01 3.67
C LEU A 140 -2.76 0.96 4.77
N VAL A 141 -1.59 0.34 4.89
CA VAL A 141 -1.31 -0.64 5.95
C VAL A 141 -1.49 -0.02 7.33
N THR A 142 -0.96 1.19 7.52
CA THR A 142 -1.13 1.95 8.77
C THR A 142 -2.61 2.18 9.07
N TYR A 143 -3.38 2.62 8.09
CA TYR A 143 -4.83 2.83 8.21
C TYR A 143 -5.57 1.56 8.63
N PHE A 144 -5.29 0.40 8.00
CA PHE A 144 -5.99 -0.85 8.28
C PHE A 144 -5.77 -1.39 9.68
N ILE A 145 -4.64 -1.06 10.33
CA ILE A 145 -4.34 -1.53 11.69
C ILE A 145 -4.55 -0.45 12.76
N TRP A 146 -4.82 0.81 12.37
CA TRP A 146 -4.83 1.97 13.26
C TRP A 146 -5.70 1.81 14.51
N ASP A 147 -6.90 1.27 14.36
CA ASP A 147 -7.86 1.11 15.47
C ASP A 147 -7.54 -0.07 16.39
N TYR A 148 -6.62 -0.95 15.98
CA TYR A 148 -6.24 -2.15 16.72
C TYR A 148 -4.95 -1.99 17.52
N ILE A 149 -4.23 -0.90 17.33
CA ILE A 149 -2.91 -0.67 17.93
C ILE A 149 -2.94 0.50 18.92
N LYS A 150 -2.12 0.38 19.96
CA LYS A 150 -1.93 1.41 20.97
C LYS A 150 -1.03 2.54 20.46
N LEU A 151 -1.05 3.70 21.17
CA LEU A 151 -0.30 4.91 20.78
C LEU A 151 1.18 4.67 20.42
N PRO A 152 1.98 3.89 21.18
CA PRO A 152 3.39 3.66 20.79
C PRO A 152 3.53 2.99 19.43
N LEU A 153 2.63 2.02 19.09
CA LEU A 153 2.63 1.37 17.78
C LEU A 153 2.11 2.28 16.67
N LYS A 154 1.21 3.22 16.98
CA LYS A 154 0.77 4.25 16.02
C LYS A 154 1.95 5.15 15.62
N ILE A 155 2.74 5.58 16.61
CA ILE A 155 3.96 6.35 16.36
C ILE A 155 4.96 5.54 15.53
N LEU A 156 5.16 4.27 15.88
CA LEU A 156 6.02 3.37 15.10
C LEU A 156 5.56 3.26 13.64
N MET A 157 4.26 3.14 13.39
CA MET A 157 3.74 3.07 12.02
C MET A 157 3.94 4.38 11.23
N ILE A 158 3.87 5.52 11.89
CA ILE A 158 4.23 6.81 11.26
C ILE A 158 5.73 6.81 10.89
N CYS A 159 6.60 6.34 11.78
CA CYS A 159 8.03 6.19 11.48
C CYS A 159 8.25 5.21 10.31
N VAL A 160 7.48 4.13 10.21
CA VAL A 160 7.54 3.18 9.08
C VAL A 160 7.19 3.88 7.77
N ILE A 161 6.15 4.73 7.72
CA ILE A 161 5.83 5.52 6.51
C ILE A 161 7.02 6.38 6.09
N ILE A 162 7.68 7.04 7.03
CA ILE A 162 8.88 7.85 6.76
C ILE A 162 10.03 6.97 6.25
N LEU A 163 10.29 5.84 6.89
CA LEU A 163 11.36 4.90 6.49
C LEU A 163 11.12 4.31 5.10
N VAL A 164 9.87 3.91 4.79
CA VAL A 164 9.49 3.46 3.44
C VAL A 164 9.72 4.56 2.41
N SER A 165 9.33 5.79 2.74
CA SER A 165 9.52 6.96 1.87
C SER A 165 11.01 7.22 1.59
N LEU A 166 11.83 7.25 2.63
CA LEU A 166 13.29 7.41 2.50
C LEU A 166 13.94 6.26 1.73
N SER A 167 13.43 5.03 1.89
CA SER A 167 13.92 3.89 1.14
C SER A 167 13.79 4.08 -0.38
N ARG A 168 12.71 4.74 -0.83
CA ARG A 168 12.48 4.99 -2.27
C ARG A 168 13.44 6.04 -2.84
N ILE A 169 13.86 7.01 -2.02
CA ILE A 169 14.87 8.02 -2.38
C ILE A 169 16.27 7.39 -2.37
N SER A 170 16.61 6.65 -1.30
CA SER A 170 17.90 5.95 -1.18
C SER A 170 18.17 5.00 -2.35
N LEU A 171 17.14 4.30 -2.82
CA LEU A 171 17.22 3.38 -3.96
C LEU A 171 17.10 4.07 -5.32
N ALA A 172 17.09 5.42 -5.38
CA ALA A 172 16.94 6.24 -6.58
C ALA A 172 15.68 5.93 -7.43
N MET A 173 14.62 5.44 -6.80
CA MET A 173 13.40 5.00 -7.48
C MET A 173 12.36 6.11 -7.64
N HIS A 174 12.36 7.10 -6.75
CA HIS A 174 11.34 8.15 -6.70
C HIS A 174 11.92 9.49 -6.25
N TYR A 175 11.35 10.56 -6.79
CA TYR A 175 11.55 11.90 -6.28
C TYR A 175 10.70 12.16 -5.02
N PRO A 176 11.06 13.16 -4.18
CA PRO A 176 10.24 13.58 -3.03
C PRO A 176 8.79 13.91 -3.40
N SER A 177 8.55 14.53 -4.56
CA SER A 177 7.19 14.81 -5.06
C SER A 177 6.38 13.55 -5.30
N ASP A 178 6.98 12.49 -5.90
CA ASP A 178 6.29 11.21 -6.12
C ASP A 178 5.78 10.61 -4.80
N ILE A 179 6.56 10.78 -3.75
CA ILE A 179 6.26 10.28 -2.41
C ILE A 179 5.15 11.10 -1.78
N THR A 180 5.27 12.43 -1.80
CA THR A 180 4.29 13.35 -1.21
C THR A 180 2.92 13.15 -1.86
N TYR A 181 2.86 13.12 -3.18
CA TYR A 181 1.62 12.85 -3.90
C TYR A 181 1.13 11.41 -3.69
N GLY A 182 2.03 10.43 -3.63
CA GLY A 182 1.68 9.06 -3.31
C GLY A 182 0.94 8.93 -1.97
N ILE A 183 1.43 9.62 -0.93
CA ILE A 183 0.79 9.70 0.39
C ILE A 183 -0.57 10.41 0.29
N ALA A 184 -0.65 11.55 -0.37
CA ALA A 184 -1.90 12.30 -0.53
C ALA A 184 -2.97 11.47 -1.28
N ILE A 185 -2.58 10.80 -2.37
CA ILE A 185 -3.47 9.93 -3.16
C ILE A 185 -3.92 8.71 -2.32
N ALA A 186 -3.08 8.19 -1.41
CA ALA A 186 -3.49 7.12 -0.51
C ALA A 186 -4.65 7.55 0.40
N PHE A 187 -4.64 8.77 0.96
CA PHE A 187 -5.77 9.28 1.73
C PHE A 187 -7.04 9.43 0.87
N ILE A 188 -6.91 9.93 -0.35
CA ILE A 188 -8.05 10.01 -1.30
C ILE A 188 -8.59 8.60 -1.60
N THR A 189 -7.71 7.63 -1.80
CA THR A 189 -8.06 6.22 -2.03
C THR A 189 -8.87 5.64 -0.85
N ILE A 190 -8.44 5.92 0.39
CA ILE A 190 -9.15 5.49 1.60
C ILE A 190 -10.55 6.12 1.65
N LEU A 191 -10.67 7.42 1.38
CA LEU A 191 -11.97 8.11 1.37
C LEU A 191 -12.93 7.52 0.34
N ILE A 192 -12.45 7.30 -0.90
CA ILE A 192 -13.23 6.70 -1.99
C ILE A 192 -13.63 5.27 -1.63
N GLY A 193 -12.69 4.44 -1.16
CA GLY A 193 -12.96 3.07 -0.78
C GLY A 193 -13.99 2.95 0.34
N ASN A 194 -13.87 3.77 1.39
CA ASN A 194 -14.85 3.84 2.47
C ASN A 194 -16.24 4.28 1.97
N LEU A 195 -16.29 5.23 1.04
CA LEU A 195 -17.55 5.66 0.44
C LEU A 195 -18.21 4.53 -0.34
N ILE A 196 -17.45 3.83 -1.18
CA ILE A 196 -17.92 2.66 -1.94
C ILE A 196 -18.42 1.58 -0.97
N TYR A 197 -17.64 1.26 0.07
CA TYR A 197 -18.06 0.28 1.07
C TYR A 197 -19.40 0.66 1.70
N ARG A 198 -19.59 1.92 2.14
CA ARG A 198 -20.84 2.38 2.77
C ARG A 198 -22.04 2.31 1.82
N ILE A 199 -21.88 2.69 0.55
CA ILE A 199 -22.96 2.64 -0.46
C ILE A 199 -23.43 1.21 -0.68
N PHE A 200 -22.50 0.24 -0.76
CA PHE A 200 -22.82 -1.15 -1.09
C PHE A 200 -22.99 -2.07 0.11
N ALA A 201 -22.71 -1.61 1.35
CA ALA A 201 -22.72 -2.43 2.56
C ALA A 201 -24.03 -3.18 2.77
N ASN A 202 -25.17 -2.47 2.75
CA ASN A 202 -26.49 -3.04 3.05
C ASN A 202 -27.10 -3.88 1.92
N ASN A 203 -26.70 -3.62 0.68
CA ASN A 203 -27.27 -4.27 -0.50
C ASN A 203 -26.40 -5.45 -0.97
N ILE A 204 -25.30 -5.16 -1.67
CA ILE A 204 -24.48 -6.16 -2.33
C ILE A 204 -23.63 -6.92 -1.32
N ILE A 205 -22.87 -6.20 -0.46
CA ILE A 205 -21.92 -6.81 0.47
C ILE A 205 -22.63 -7.76 1.41
N ARG A 206 -23.75 -7.32 2.00
CA ARG A 206 -24.56 -8.16 2.91
C ARG A 206 -25.14 -9.38 2.21
N LYS A 207 -25.68 -9.26 0.98
CA LYS A 207 -26.22 -10.39 0.21
C LYS A 207 -25.14 -11.41 -0.11
N VAL A 208 -23.97 -10.96 -0.55
CA VAL A 208 -22.81 -11.84 -0.82
C VAL A 208 -22.35 -12.53 0.46
N GLY A 209 -22.29 -11.81 1.58
CA GLY A 209 -21.94 -12.39 2.88
C GLY A 209 -22.91 -13.48 3.35
N VAL A 210 -24.22 -13.25 3.19
CA VAL A 210 -25.26 -14.26 3.48
C VAL A 210 -25.08 -15.50 2.61
N PHE A 211 -24.85 -15.31 1.30
CA PHE A 211 -24.60 -16.41 0.37
C PHE A 211 -23.37 -17.24 0.77
N ILE A 212 -22.24 -16.59 1.09
CA ILE A 212 -21.02 -17.26 1.53
C ILE A 212 -21.27 -18.04 2.82
N LEU A 213 -21.94 -17.42 3.80
CA LEU A 213 -22.23 -18.06 5.09
C LEU A 213 -23.15 -19.27 4.94
N SER A 214 -24.18 -19.20 4.08
CA SER A 214 -25.08 -20.31 3.78
C SER A 214 -24.35 -21.49 3.10
N SER A 215 -23.44 -21.21 2.16
CA SER A 215 -22.60 -22.19 1.51
C SER A 215 -21.65 -22.92 2.49
N LEU A 216 -21.10 -22.16 3.45
CA LEU A 216 -20.29 -22.73 4.54
C LEU A 216 -21.09 -23.67 5.45
N ARG A 217 -22.35 -23.33 5.76
CA ARG A 217 -23.25 -24.19 6.55
C ARG A 217 -23.64 -25.48 5.83
N GLY A 218 -23.94 -25.41 4.54
CA GLY A 218 -24.29 -26.57 3.73
C GLY A 218 -23.19 -27.62 3.66
N LYS A 219 -21.94 -27.18 3.43
CA LYS A 219 -20.76 -28.07 3.38
C LYS A 219 -20.37 -28.70 4.72
N LEU A 220 -20.79 -28.13 5.86
CA LEU A 220 -20.47 -28.68 7.18
C LEU A 220 -21.54 -29.64 7.70
N ARG A 221 -22.74 -29.66 7.08
CA ARG A 221 -23.80 -30.64 7.38
C ARG A 221 -23.69 -31.92 6.53
N SER A 222 -22.91 -31.88 5.45
CA SER A 222 -22.68 -33.02 4.54
C SER A 222 -21.42 -33.84 4.86
N ASN A 223 -20.62 -33.43 5.84
CA ASN A 223 -19.50 -34.19 6.43
C ASN A 223 -19.79 -34.52 7.88
#